data_bff86a18d66338089b6dc95af6cfd191
#
_entry.id   bff86a18d66338089b6dc95af6cfd191
#
_cell.length_a   1.000
_cell.length_b   1.000
_cell.length_c   1.000
_cell.angle_alpha   90.00
_cell.angle_beta   90.00
_cell.angle_gamma   90.00
#
_symmetry.space_group_name_H-M   'P 1'
#
loop_
_entity.id
_entity.type
_entity.pdbx_description
1 polymer ?
#
loop_
_entity_poly.entity_id
_entity_poly.type
_entity_poly.pdbx_seq_one_letter_code
_entity_poly.pdbx_strand_id
1 'polypeptide(L)'
;MDESSSTTGGTDTESGADDTTTTRPDPTWTELPGIEDLPQEVQDELLALVRITEELRGLVFIEAPIISIVTDAELEARVRALIEEESADFPADDALYKLLGLLDEEVVLETLLTDLYGEQVAGFYDGETGELVVPMRSGGFSVVEKSTMIHELTHSLTDQQFDFDSVMESMFDEERLDQASAYQGLVEGDATFTELLYLQGLSQRELGEFFAEASDVDSTTLNSSPQFIRDSLIFPYDAGLEFAQSLYRAGDWKAVNDAYSIMPGLPGSTEQVITPSDYQRDLPIEVLAETITLSGYDLERQSVWGEFGFRVMLDQVLGEATGLVAADGWGGDTYFQWFDGDNAAFLLLYEGDTERDLEEMKDALVDYARTAVADEDFVWVEVFDNQLAFIAADEVPVGETIRSAMQG
;
A
#
# COMPACT_ATOMS: atom_id res chain seq x y z
N MET A 1 -63.62 -25.54 -53.99
CA MET A 1 -62.70 -26.61 -54.32
C MET A 1 -61.32 -26.11 -53.79
N ASP A 2 -60.73 -26.57 -52.87
CA ASP A 2 -60.63 -27.70 -52.05
C ASP A 2 -59.78 -27.30 -50.80
N GLU A 3 -60.16 -27.88 -49.74
CA GLU A 3 -59.56 -27.80 -48.40
C GLU A 3 -58.11 -28.28 -48.39
N SER A 4 -57.31 -27.78 -47.46
CA SER A 4 -56.61 -28.70 -46.55
C SER A 4 -56.04 -27.95 -45.32
N SER A 5 -56.48 -28.38 -44.20
CA SER A 5 -55.97 -28.10 -42.85
C SER A 5 -54.54 -28.56 -42.67
N SER A 6 -53.70 -27.80 -41.92
CA SER A 6 -52.60 -28.39 -41.21
C SER A 6 -52.37 -27.68 -39.85
N THR A 7 -52.46 -28.47 -38.84
CA THR A 7 -52.20 -28.25 -37.41
C THR A 7 -50.83 -27.68 -37.15
N THR A 8 -50.82 -26.58 -36.37
CA THR A 8 -49.61 -26.09 -35.72
C THR A 8 -49.39 -26.79 -34.41
N GLY A 9 -48.28 -27.52 -34.33
CA GLY A 9 -47.71 -27.98 -33.04
C GLY A 9 -46.87 -26.89 -32.43
N GLY A 10 -47.29 -26.38 -31.28
CA GLY A 10 -46.46 -25.52 -30.45
C GLY A 10 -45.37 -26.36 -29.79
N THR A 11 -44.13 -25.93 -29.90
CA THR A 11 -43.06 -26.39 -29.04
C THR A 11 -42.76 -25.28 -28.05
N ASP A 12 -43.24 -25.50 -26.81
CA ASP A 12 -42.79 -24.74 -25.64
C ASP A 12 -41.32 -25.04 -25.42
N THR A 13 -40.44 -24.08 -25.68
CA THR A 13 -39.07 -24.09 -25.18
C THR A 13 -39.09 -23.48 -23.79
N GLU A 14 -39.11 -24.32 -22.76
CA GLU A 14 -38.73 -23.96 -21.42
C GLU A 14 -37.26 -23.47 -21.46
N SER A 15 -37.06 -22.21 -21.23
CA SER A 15 -35.79 -21.63 -20.90
C SER A 15 -35.48 -22.02 -19.45
N GLY A 16 -34.76 -23.10 -19.28
CA GLY A 16 -34.15 -23.42 -18.00
C GLY A 16 -33.10 -22.35 -17.68
N ALA A 17 -33.41 -21.47 -16.77
CA ALA A 17 -32.40 -20.71 -16.06
C ALA A 17 -31.56 -21.72 -15.28
N ASP A 18 -30.32 -21.90 -15.70
CA ASP A 18 -29.34 -22.69 -14.97
C ASP A 18 -28.96 -21.87 -13.72
N ASP A 19 -29.68 -22.09 -12.65
CA ASP A 19 -29.40 -21.59 -11.32
C ASP A 19 -28.23 -22.41 -10.77
N THR A 20 -27.01 -22.14 -11.27
CA THR A 20 -25.80 -22.63 -10.65
C THR A 20 -25.54 -21.80 -9.39
N THR A 21 -26.34 -22.02 -8.35
CA THR A 21 -25.91 -21.80 -6.99
C THR A 21 -24.69 -22.70 -6.77
N THR A 22 -23.50 -22.16 -6.95
CA THR A 22 -22.27 -22.78 -6.46
C THR A 22 -22.42 -22.85 -4.95
N THR A 23 -22.84 -24.01 -4.46
CA THR A 23 -22.85 -24.28 -3.01
C THR A 23 -21.40 -24.17 -2.55
N ARG A 24 -21.13 -23.11 -1.78
CA ARG A 24 -19.90 -22.91 -1.05
C ARG A 24 -19.58 -24.19 -0.26
N PRO A 25 -18.38 -24.77 -0.34
CA PRO A 25 -18.02 -25.90 0.48
C PRO A 25 -18.11 -25.50 1.96
N ASP A 26 -18.72 -26.34 2.78
CA ASP A 26 -18.70 -26.15 4.22
C ASP A 26 -17.21 -26.20 4.69
N PRO A 27 -16.81 -25.31 5.59
CA PRO A 27 -15.45 -25.34 6.12
C PRO A 27 -15.19 -26.65 6.86
N THR A 28 -13.97 -27.12 6.76
CA THR A 28 -13.53 -28.37 7.42
C THR A 28 -13.32 -28.20 8.93
N TRP A 29 -13.35 -26.95 9.44
CA TRP A 29 -13.13 -26.58 10.84
C TRP A 29 -14.39 -25.89 11.40
N THR A 30 -14.60 -26.02 12.71
CA THR A 30 -15.78 -25.48 13.43
C THR A 30 -15.43 -24.68 14.67
N GLU A 31 -14.14 -24.65 15.02
CA GLU A 31 -13.60 -23.94 16.19
C GLU A 31 -12.42 -23.07 15.73
N LEU A 32 -12.20 -21.96 16.40
CA LEU A 32 -11.08 -21.06 16.17
C LEU A 32 -9.99 -21.35 17.20
N PRO A 33 -8.73 -21.55 16.77
CA PRO A 33 -7.64 -21.74 17.71
C PRO A 33 -7.28 -20.42 18.43
N GLY A 34 -6.82 -20.54 19.69
CA GLY A 34 -6.36 -19.42 20.50
C GLY A 34 -7.44 -18.70 21.31
N ILE A 35 -8.73 -19.06 21.15
CA ILE A 35 -9.84 -18.39 21.83
C ILE A 35 -10.61 -19.30 22.81
N GLU A 36 -10.09 -20.48 23.10
CA GLU A 36 -10.79 -21.52 23.88
C GLU A 36 -11.12 -21.09 25.31
N ASP A 37 -10.30 -20.21 25.88
CA ASP A 37 -10.47 -19.68 27.25
C ASP A 37 -11.42 -18.46 27.32
N LEU A 38 -11.90 -17.93 26.18
CA LEU A 38 -12.84 -16.83 26.13
C LEU A 38 -14.28 -17.27 26.45
N PRO A 39 -15.14 -16.35 26.93
CA PRO A 39 -16.55 -16.63 27.08
C PRO A 39 -17.20 -17.12 25.77
N GLN A 40 -18.11 -18.09 25.85
CA GLN A 40 -18.75 -18.68 24.67
C GLN A 40 -19.40 -17.62 23.76
N GLU A 41 -20.00 -16.57 24.32
CA GLU A 41 -20.61 -15.47 23.56
C GLU A 41 -19.57 -14.74 22.68
N VAL A 42 -18.34 -14.57 23.17
CA VAL A 42 -17.23 -13.95 22.43
C VAL A 42 -16.70 -14.90 21.35
N GLN A 43 -16.57 -16.20 21.66
CA GLN A 43 -16.18 -17.20 20.66
C GLN A 43 -17.20 -17.26 19.51
N ASP A 44 -18.51 -17.25 19.82
CA ASP A 44 -19.59 -17.26 18.83
C ASP A 44 -19.56 -15.98 17.96
N GLU A 45 -19.25 -14.82 18.57
CA GLU A 45 -19.12 -13.53 17.87
C GLU A 45 -17.92 -13.54 16.91
N LEU A 46 -16.75 -14.00 17.35
CA LEU A 46 -15.56 -14.13 16.49
C LEU A 46 -15.82 -15.07 15.31
N LEU A 47 -16.42 -16.22 15.57
CA LEU A 47 -16.78 -17.16 14.52
C LEU A 47 -17.77 -16.54 13.51
N ALA A 48 -18.71 -15.71 13.98
CA ALA A 48 -19.64 -15.00 13.11
C ALA A 48 -18.90 -13.97 12.22
N LEU A 49 -17.93 -13.21 12.76
CA LEU A 49 -17.14 -12.26 12.00
C LEU A 49 -16.31 -12.96 10.91
N VAL A 50 -15.66 -14.09 11.23
CA VAL A 50 -14.98 -14.92 10.22
C VAL A 50 -15.91 -15.31 9.07
N ARG A 51 -17.15 -15.74 9.38
CA ARG A 51 -18.11 -16.09 8.33
C ARG A 51 -18.59 -14.90 7.52
N ILE A 52 -18.78 -13.76 8.15
CA ILE A 52 -19.13 -12.51 7.48
C ILE A 52 -18.02 -12.09 6.53
N THR A 53 -16.74 -12.14 6.95
CA THR A 53 -15.60 -11.83 6.09
C THR A 53 -15.56 -12.73 4.86
N GLU A 54 -15.69 -14.04 5.05
CA GLU A 54 -15.76 -15.00 3.94
C GLU A 54 -16.91 -14.70 2.96
N GLU A 55 -18.08 -14.31 3.47
CA GLU A 55 -19.25 -13.99 2.64
C GLU A 55 -19.05 -12.70 1.86
N LEU A 56 -18.55 -11.65 2.52
CA LEU A 56 -18.32 -10.33 1.91
C LEU A 56 -17.23 -10.39 0.87
N ARG A 57 -16.10 -11.05 1.19
CA ARG A 57 -14.93 -11.13 0.29
C ARG A 57 -15.09 -12.20 -0.81
N GLY A 58 -16.01 -13.13 -0.64
CA GLY A 58 -16.24 -14.20 -1.62
C GLY A 58 -15.16 -15.28 -1.65
N LEU A 59 -14.36 -15.41 -0.60
CA LEU A 59 -13.35 -16.44 -0.39
C LEU A 59 -13.71 -17.32 0.82
N VAL A 60 -12.97 -18.41 1.02
CA VAL A 60 -13.15 -19.33 2.16
C VAL A 60 -11.77 -19.58 2.77
N PHE A 61 -11.66 -19.49 4.08
CA PHE A 61 -10.43 -19.85 4.79
C PHE A 61 -10.05 -21.31 4.51
N ILE A 62 -8.81 -21.56 4.14
CA ILE A 62 -8.25 -22.91 3.94
C ILE A 62 -8.12 -23.59 5.30
N GLU A 63 -7.58 -22.87 6.28
CA GLU A 63 -7.47 -23.29 7.67
C GLU A 63 -8.16 -22.27 8.59
N ALA A 64 -8.50 -22.65 9.81
CA ALA A 64 -9.08 -21.71 10.76
C ALA A 64 -8.08 -20.58 11.06
N PRO A 65 -8.49 -19.30 10.99
CA PRO A 65 -7.59 -18.21 11.35
C PRO A 65 -7.17 -18.29 12.82
N ILE A 66 -5.93 -17.94 13.11
CA ILE A 66 -5.38 -17.88 14.46
C ILE A 66 -5.65 -16.48 15.01
N ILE A 67 -6.40 -16.38 16.11
CA ILE A 67 -6.77 -15.09 16.69
C ILE A 67 -6.20 -14.96 18.10
N SER A 68 -5.38 -13.94 18.31
CA SER A 68 -4.84 -13.58 19.63
C SER A 68 -5.54 -12.35 20.18
N ILE A 69 -6.27 -12.56 21.26
CA ILE A 69 -6.88 -11.47 22.00
C ILE A 69 -5.89 -10.97 23.04
N VAL A 70 -5.52 -9.69 22.92
CA VAL A 70 -4.48 -9.06 23.74
C VAL A 70 -5.03 -7.83 24.48
N THR A 71 -4.27 -7.30 25.41
CA THR A 71 -4.49 -5.96 25.99
C THR A 71 -3.87 -4.87 25.12
N ASP A 72 -4.31 -3.62 25.25
CA ASP A 72 -3.69 -2.48 24.55
C ASP A 72 -2.18 -2.40 24.78
N ALA A 73 -1.71 -2.65 26.01
CA ALA A 73 -0.28 -2.64 26.33
C ALA A 73 0.51 -3.79 25.66
N GLU A 74 -0.11 -4.94 25.44
CA GLU A 74 0.50 -6.06 24.71
C GLU A 74 0.50 -5.79 23.21
N LEU A 75 -0.55 -5.18 22.67
CA LEU A 75 -0.60 -4.74 21.28
C LEU A 75 0.52 -3.72 21.01
N GLU A 76 0.61 -2.66 21.81
CA GLU A 76 1.67 -1.65 21.69
C GLU A 76 3.08 -2.26 21.77
N ALA A 77 3.28 -3.24 22.66
CA ALA A 77 4.57 -3.90 22.80
C ALA A 77 4.93 -4.75 21.56
N ARG A 78 3.96 -5.43 20.94
CA ARG A 78 4.17 -6.21 19.72
C ARG A 78 4.46 -5.31 18.52
N VAL A 79 3.68 -4.23 18.33
CA VAL A 79 3.92 -3.23 17.27
C VAL A 79 5.30 -2.61 17.39
N ARG A 80 5.71 -2.23 18.60
CA ARG A 80 7.06 -1.69 18.85
C ARG A 80 8.15 -2.70 18.48
N ALA A 81 7.97 -3.99 18.78
CA ALA A 81 8.94 -5.02 18.44
C ALA A 81 9.08 -5.18 16.91
N LEU A 82 7.99 -5.12 16.15
CA LEU A 82 8.03 -5.15 14.68
C LEU A 82 8.81 -3.97 14.11
N ILE A 83 8.58 -2.75 14.62
CA ILE A 83 9.31 -1.55 14.19
C ILE A 83 10.81 -1.66 14.52
N GLU A 84 11.16 -2.17 15.72
CA GLU A 84 12.55 -2.38 16.12
C GLU A 84 13.27 -3.42 15.22
N GLU A 85 12.56 -4.39 14.68
CA GLU A 85 13.10 -5.39 13.77
C GLU A 85 13.42 -4.80 12.39
N GLU A 86 12.61 -3.86 11.92
CA GLU A 86 12.78 -3.15 10.63
C GLU A 86 13.70 -1.93 10.73
N SER A 87 14.21 -1.59 11.91
CA SER A 87 14.89 -0.31 12.18
C SER A 87 16.29 -0.16 11.57
N ALA A 88 16.83 -1.19 10.93
CA ALA A 88 18.22 -1.16 10.42
C ALA A 88 18.48 -0.06 9.39
N ASP A 89 17.51 0.23 8.53
CA ASP A 89 17.62 1.19 7.43
C ASP A 89 17.23 2.63 7.82
N PHE A 90 16.58 2.82 8.97
CA PHE A 90 16.11 4.14 9.41
C PHE A 90 17.17 5.25 9.44
N PRO A 91 18.43 5.02 9.85
CA PRO A 91 19.44 6.08 9.82
C PRO A 91 19.75 6.61 8.42
N ALA A 92 19.80 5.73 7.42
CA ALA A 92 20.06 6.13 6.04
C ALA A 92 18.86 6.86 5.42
N ASP A 93 17.64 6.39 5.70
CA ASP A 93 16.41 7.05 5.23
C ASP A 93 16.16 8.39 5.96
N ASP A 94 16.47 8.47 7.25
CA ASP A 94 16.43 9.74 8.03
C ASP A 94 17.33 10.80 7.40
N ALA A 95 18.60 10.43 7.10
CA ALA A 95 19.55 11.32 6.45
C ALA A 95 19.09 11.72 5.03
N LEU A 96 18.59 10.78 4.24
CA LEU A 96 18.06 11.05 2.91
C LEU A 96 16.88 12.02 2.94
N TYR A 97 15.91 11.78 3.82
CA TYR A 97 14.71 12.64 3.88
C TYR A 97 15.04 14.05 4.37
N LYS A 98 16.04 14.21 5.24
CA LYS A 98 16.57 15.52 5.64
C LYS A 98 17.26 16.22 4.48
N LEU A 99 18.18 15.54 3.78
CA LEU A 99 18.86 16.05 2.59
C LEU A 99 17.86 16.53 1.52
N LEU A 100 16.78 15.78 1.34
CA LEU A 100 15.71 16.13 0.40
C LEU A 100 14.72 17.18 0.95
N GLY A 101 14.85 17.63 2.21
CA GLY A 101 13.92 18.58 2.83
C GLY A 101 12.52 18.02 3.08
N LEU A 102 12.40 16.70 3.17
CA LEU A 102 11.14 15.99 3.46
C LEU A 102 10.94 15.78 4.96
N LEU A 103 12.00 15.87 5.74
CA LEU A 103 12.02 15.74 7.19
C LEU A 103 12.81 16.90 7.79
N ASP A 104 12.28 17.53 8.84
CA ASP A 104 12.99 18.59 9.55
C ASP A 104 14.19 18.00 10.33
N GLU A 105 15.29 18.75 10.47
CA GLU A 105 16.55 18.35 11.13
C GLU A 105 16.34 17.84 12.58
N GLU A 106 15.38 18.39 13.31
CA GLU A 106 15.09 18.04 14.71
C GLU A 106 14.25 16.76 14.85
N VAL A 107 13.66 16.27 13.77
CA VAL A 107 12.84 15.06 13.76
C VAL A 107 13.73 13.84 13.60
N VAL A 108 13.43 12.76 14.31
CA VAL A 108 14.07 11.44 14.16
C VAL A 108 13.03 10.49 13.61
N LEU A 109 13.28 9.96 12.41
CA LEU A 109 12.34 9.13 11.65
C LEU A 109 11.85 7.93 12.46
N GLU A 110 12.77 7.17 13.08
CA GLU A 110 12.43 6.00 13.93
C GLU A 110 11.45 6.37 15.06
N THR A 111 11.69 7.50 15.74
CA THR A 111 10.82 7.97 16.82
C THR A 111 9.45 8.35 16.27
N LEU A 112 9.41 9.08 15.14
CA LEU A 112 8.16 9.50 14.51
C LEU A 112 7.31 8.29 14.08
N LEU A 113 7.92 7.30 13.43
CA LEU A 113 7.21 6.09 13.00
C LEU A 113 6.73 5.27 14.21
N THR A 114 7.55 5.13 15.25
CA THR A 114 7.15 4.44 16.48
C THR A 114 5.93 5.09 17.14
N ASP A 115 5.91 6.42 17.20
CA ASP A 115 4.79 7.17 17.77
C ASP A 115 3.53 7.07 16.90
N LEU A 116 3.69 7.12 15.56
CA LEU A 116 2.59 6.99 14.60
C LEU A 116 1.92 5.61 14.66
N TYR A 117 2.69 4.56 14.59
CA TYR A 117 2.15 3.20 14.68
C TYR A 117 1.54 2.91 16.05
N GLY A 118 2.17 3.42 17.14
CA GLY A 118 1.62 3.29 18.49
C GLY A 118 0.27 3.99 18.67
N GLU A 119 0.02 5.09 17.95
CA GLU A 119 -1.24 5.85 17.99
C GLU A 119 -2.34 5.22 17.10
N GLN A 120 -1.98 4.66 15.94
CA GLN A 120 -2.92 4.28 14.89
C GLN A 120 -3.32 2.80 14.90
N VAL A 121 -2.50 1.90 15.48
CA VAL A 121 -2.76 0.47 15.38
C VAL A 121 -3.90 0.04 16.31
N ALA A 122 -5.02 -0.39 15.72
CA ALA A 122 -6.18 -0.93 16.41
C ALA A 122 -6.22 -2.48 16.45
N GLY A 123 -5.31 -3.13 15.73
CA GLY A 123 -5.10 -4.56 15.56
C GLY A 123 -4.20 -4.75 14.35
N PHE A 124 -3.66 -5.92 14.13
CA PHE A 124 -2.88 -6.23 12.91
C PHE A 124 -2.87 -7.73 12.63
N TYR A 125 -2.68 -8.06 11.36
CA TYR A 125 -2.33 -9.40 10.90
C TYR A 125 -0.81 -9.52 10.77
N ASP A 126 -0.25 -10.56 11.37
CA ASP A 126 1.16 -10.90 11.30
C ASP A 126 1.32 -12.03 10.26
N GLY A 127 1.86 -11.69 9.08
CA GLY A 127 2.03 -12.63 7.96
C GLY A 127 3.03 -13.74 8.27
N GLU A 128 4.09 -13.46 9.04
CA GLU A 128 5.10 -14.46 9.40
C GLU A 128 4.49 -15.58 10.27
N THR A 129 3.64 -15.23 11.22
CA THR A 129 3.01 -16.20 12.13
C THR A 129 1.62 -16.64 11.69
N GLY A 130 0.98 -15.92 10.78
CA GLY A 130 -0.42 -16.11 10.40
C GLY A 130 -1.40 -15.72 11.50
N GLU A 131 -0.96 -14.93 12.50
CA GLU A 131 -1.72 -14.57 13.69
C GLU A 131 -2.41 -13.20 13.51
N LEU A 132 -3.69 -13.17 13.80
CA LEU A 132 -4.45 -11.93 13.88
C LEU A 132 -4.45 -11.46 15.35
N VAL A 133 -3.87 -10.29 15.60
CA VAL A 133 -3.70 -9.70 16.93
C VAL A 133 -4.68 -8.55 17.12
N VAL A 134 -5.62 -8.69 18.03
CA VAL A 134 -6.64 -7.66 18.29
C VAL A 134 -6.84 -7.44 19.79
N PRO A 135 -7.02 -6.19 20.25
CA PRO A 135 -7.33 -5.89 21.62
C PRO A 135 -8.83 -6.13 21.92
N MET A 136 -9.14 -6.55 23.13
CA MET A 136 -10.51 -6.57 23.61
C MET A 136 -10.62 -5.72 24.89
N ARG A 137 -11.32 -4.58 24.78
CA ARG A 137 -11.35 -3.57 25.84
C ARG A 137 -12.45 -3.74 26.87
N SER A 138 -13.58 -4.39 26.54
CA SER A 138 -14.76 -4.37 27.43
C SER A 138 -15.63 -5.62 27.41
N GLY A 139 -15.04 -6.83 27.39
CA GLY A 139 -15.80 -8.11 27.51
C GLY A 139 -16.70 -8.44 26.30
N GLY A 140 -16.49 -7.81 25.18
CA GLY A 140 -17.13 -7.94 23.88
C GLY A 140 -16.53 -6.90 22.94
N PHE A 141 -16.85 -6.94 21.67
CA PHE A 141 -16.29 -6.04 20.65
C PHE A 141 -17.23 -4.87 20.34
N SER A 142 -16.70 -3.66 20.30
CA SER A 142 -17.39 -2.48 19.80
C SER A 142 -17.61 -2.59 18.27
N VAL A 143 -18.32 -1.63 17.69
CA VAL A 143 -18.55 -1.63 16.23
C VAL A 143 -17.25 -1.33 15.49
N VAL A 144 -16.41 -0.44 16.01
CA VAL A 144 -15.08 -0.15 15.43
C VAL A 144 -14.18 -1.38 15.53
N GLU A 145 -14.07 -2.01 16.70
CA GLU A 145 -13.27 -3.23 16.86
C GLU A 145 -13.71 -4.37 15.93
N LYS A 146 -15.01 -4.51 15.67
CA LYS A 146 -15.52 -5.47 14.67
C LYS A 146 -15.15 -5.09 13.24
N SER A 147 -15.20 -3.81 12.90
CA SER A 147 -14.81 -3.29 11.59
C SER A 147 -13.34 -3.57 11.34
N THR A 148 -12.46 -3.20 12.28
CA THR A 148 -11.03 -3.54 12.24
C THR A 148 -10.82 -5.04 12.09
N MET A 149 -11.56 -5.86 12.86
CA MET A 149 -11.41 -7.30 12.77
C MET A 149 -11.81 -7.88 11.40
N ILE A 150 -12.81 -7.31 10.71
CA ILE A 150 -13.15 -7.67 9.32
C ILE A 150 -11.99 -7.31 8.38
N HIS A 151 -11.33 -6.16 8.60
CA HIS A 151 -10.16 -5.75 7.85
C HIS A 151 -9.01 -6.77 8.01
N GLU A 152 -8.61 -7.05 9.25
CA GLU A 152 -7.52 -7.97 9.54
C GLU A 152 -7.82 -9.42 9.15
N LEU A 153 -9.08 -9.87 9.33
CA LEU A 153 -9.52 -11.18 8.83
C LEU A 153 -9.44 -11.26 7.30
N THR A 154 -9.58 -10.14 6.60
CA THR A 154 -9.41 -10.11 5.14
C THR A 154 -7.96 -10.33 4.77
N HIS A 155 -7.00 -9.73 5.49
CA HIS A 155 -5.58 -10.03 5.30
C HIS A 155 -5.28 -11.50 5.52
N SER A 156 -5.68 -12.07 6.66
CA SER A 156 -5.50 -13.50 6.93
C SER A 156 -6.16 -14.41 5.88
N LEU A 157 -7.32 -14.02 5.35
CA LEU A 157 -8.03 -14.77 4.32
C LEU A 157 -7.32 -14.70 2.96
N THR A 158 -6.87 -13.53 2.56
CA THR A 158 -6.18 -13.31 1.27
C THR A 158 -4.78 -13.87 1.30
N ASP A 159 -4.09 -13.82 2.42
CA ASP A 159 -2.78 -14.44 2.57
C ASP A 159 -2.84 -15.95 2.43
N GLN A 160 -3.79 -16.63 3.11
CA GLN A 160 -4.00 -18.06 2.92
C GLN A 160 -4.31 -18.46 1.47
N GLN A 161 -4.86 -17.56 0.66
CA GLN A 161 -5.24 -17.83 -0.73
C GLN A 161 -4.15 -17.49 -1.74
N PHE A 162 -3.36 -16.45 -1.46
CA PHE A 162 -2.47 -15.83 -2.44
C PHE A 162 -1.03 -15.73 -1.97
N ASP A 163 -0.74 -16.04 -0.68
CA ASP A 163 0.61 -15.96 -0.09
C ASP A 163 1.21 -14.55 -0.28
N PHE A 164 0.38 -13.52 0.00
CA PHE A 164 0.76 -12.14 -0.31
C PHE A 164 1.96 -11.67 0.52
N ASP A 165 2.09 -12.16 1.74
CA ASP A 165 3.18 -11.80 2.64
C ASP A 165 4.54 -12.21 2.04
N SER A 166 4.69 -13.47 1.61
CA SER A 166 5.91 -13.92 0.91
C SER A 166 6.18 -13.16 -0.39
N VAL A 167 5.13 -12.74 -1.13
CA VAL A 167 5.28 -11.94 -2.34
C VAL A 167 5.80 -10.54 -2.00
N MET A 168 5.27 -9.93 -0.93
CA MET A 168 5.71 -8.62 -0.42
C MET A 168 7.17 -8.68 0.03
N GLU A 169 7.54 -9.66 0.86
CA GLU A 169 8.91 -9.89 1.31
C GLU A 169 9.89 -10.01 0.12
N SER A 170 9.54 -10.79 -0.90
CA SER A 170 10.34 -10.89 -2.13
C SER A 170 10.52 -9.56 -2.86
N MET A 171 9.54 -8.65 -2.82
CA MET A 171 9.67 -7.33 -3.44
C MET A 171 10.63 -6.42 -2.67
N PHE A 172 10.62 -6.49 -1.34
CA PHE A 172 11.57 -5.76 -0.50
C PHE A 172 13.00 -6.33 -0.67
N ASP A 173 13.17 -7.64 -0.64
CA ASP A 173 14.46 -8.29 -0.86
C ASP A 173 15.09 -7.97 -2.22
N GLU A 174 14.26 -7.76 -3.25
CA GLU A 174 14.68 -7.42 -4.61
C GLU A 174 14.73 -5.91 -4.86
N GLU A 175 14.59 -5.08 -3.83
CA GLU A 175 14.61 -3.60 -3.92
C GLU A 175 13.57 -3.04 -4.91
N ARG A 176 12.40 -3.67 -5.05
CA ARG A 176 11.30 -3.24 -5.91
C ARG A 176 10.27 -2.41 -5.13
N LEU A 177 10.72 -1.28 -4.56
CA LEU A 177 9.94 -0.55 -3.54
C LEU A 177 8.66 0.09 -4.09
N ASP A 178 8.69 0.68 -5.28
CA ASP A 178 7.47 1.23 -5.89
C ASP A 178 6.44 0.13 -6.18
N GLN A 179 6.90 -1.02 -6.68
CA GLN A 179 6.03 -2.17 -6.90
C GLN A 179 5.51 -2.75 -5.57
N ALA A 180 6.32 -2.79 -4.51
CA ALA A 180 5.90 -3.20 -3.18
C ALA A 180 4.80 -2.25 -2.65
N SER A 181 4.98 -0.94 -2.80
CA SER A 181 3.97 0.06 -2.44
C SER A 181 2.66 -0.10 -3.23
N ALA A 182 2.77 -0.38 -4.53
CA ALA A 182 1.61 -0.67 -5.37
C ALA A 182 0.88 -1.95 -4.93
N TYR A 183 1.64 -2.99 -4.59
CA TYR A 183 1.08 -4.24 -4.11
C TYR A 183 0.45 -4.10 -2.72
N GLN A 184 1.08 -3.33 -1.84
CA GLN A 184 0.48 -2.95 -0.55
C GLN A 184 -0.85 -2.22 -0.77
N GLY A 185 -0.93 -1.31 -1.75
CA GLY A 185 -2.19 -0.67 -2.15
C GLY A 185 -3.27 -1.66 -2.57
N LEU A 186 -2.93 -2.76 -3.25
CA LEU A 186 -3.89 -3.83 -3.55
C LEU A 186 -4.35 -4.54 -2.26
N VAL A 187 -3.42 -4.91 -1.39
CA VAL A 187 -3.69 -5.69 -0.16
C VAL A 187 -4.56 -4.88 0.81
N GLU A 188 -4.16 -3.63 1.10
CA GLU A 188 -4.91 -2.74 1.99
C GLU A 188 -6.24 -2.29 1.38
N GLY A 189 -6.23 -2.05 0.06
CA GLY A 189 -7.44 -1.67 -0.67
C GLY A 189 -8.51 -2.77 -0.67
N ASP A 190 -8.12 -4.03 -0.77
CA ASP A 190 -9.02 -5.18 -0.68
C ASP A 190 -9.62 -5.33 0.72
N ALA A 191 -8.78 -5.21 1.76
CA ALA A 191 -9.23 -5.27 3.15
C ALA A 191 -10.17 -4.09 3.49
N THR A 192 -9.80 -2.87 3.10
CA THR A 192 -10.62 -1.66 3.28
C THR A 192 -11.94 -1.75 2.51
N PHE A 193 -11.93 -2.33 1.31
CA PHE A 193 -13.17 -2.52 0.55
C PHE A 193 -14.10 -3.55 1.21
N THR A 194 -13.56 -4.64 1.73
CA THR A 194 -14.33 -5.66 2.46
C THR A 194 -14.90 -5.08 3.76
N GLU A 195 -14.13 -4.30 4.49
CA GLU A 195 -14.57 -3.53 5.66
C GLU A 195 -15.70 -2.56 5.31
N LEU A 196 -15.57 -1.81 4.20
CA LEU A 196 -16.61 -0.91 3.71
C LEU A 196 -17.92 -1.65 3.42
N LEU A 197 -17.85 -2.84 2.83
CA LEU A 197 -19.03 -3.68 2.60
C LEU A 197 -19.68 -4.11 3.92
N TYR A 198 -18.89 -4.44 4.95
CA TYR A 198 -19.40 -4.70 6.29
C TYR A 198 -20.13 -3.49 6.87
N LEU A 199 -19.53 -2.32 6.83
CA LEU A 199 -20.13 -1.07 7.33
C LEU A 199 -21.45 -0.75 6.60
N GLN A 200 -21.52 -1.00 5.29
CA GLN A 200 -22.76 -0.81 4.51
C GLN A 200 -23.90 -1.75 4.96
N GLY A 201 -23.59 -2.89 5.55
CA GLY A 201 -24.56 -3.85 6.10
C GLY A 201 -25.09 -3.48 7.47
N LEU A 202 -24.49 -2.52 8.18
CA LEU A 202 -24.86 -2.13 9.53
C LEU A 202 -26.19 -1.37 9.58
N SER A 203 -26.89 -1.47 10.70
CA SER A 203 -28.05 -0.62 10.99
C SER A 203 -27.62 0.84 11.19
N GLN A 204 -28.56 1.79 11.02
CA GLN A 204 -28.29 3.22 11.28
C GLN A 204 -27.82 3.49 12.72
N ARG A 205 -28.25 2.68 13.69
CA ARG A 205 -27.80 2.77 15.08
C ARG A 205 -26.32 2.40 15.20
N GLU A 206 -25.95 1.27 14.63
CA GLU A 206 -24.56 0.77 14.64
C GLU A 206 -23.63 1.69 13.89
N LEU A 207 -24.03 2.22 12.72
CA LEU A 207 -23.27 3.26 12.02
C LEU A 207 -23.09 4.52 12.87
N GLY A 208 -24.13 4.92 13.62
CA GLY A 208 -24.01 6.06 14.55
C GLY A 208 -23.03 5.79 15.70
N GLU A 209 -23.00 4.57 16.22
CA GLU A 209 -22.03 4.11 17.23
C GLU A 209 -20.61 4.09 16.65
N PHE A 210 -20.44 3.53 15.45
CA PHE A 210 -19.15 3.54 14.72
C PHE A 210 -18.58 4.96 14.55
N PHE A 211 -19.34 5.88 13.99
CA PHE A 211 -18.85 7.25 13.76
C PHE A 211 -18.57 8.01 15.07
N ALA A 212 -19.34 7.77 16.12
CA ALA A 212 -19.09 8.37 17.42
C ALA A 212 -17.76 7.88 18.02
N GLU A 213 -17.50 6.58 17.97
CA GLU A 213 -16.29 5.96 18.47
C GLU A 213 -15.06 6.31 17.60
N ALA A 214 -15.17 6.23 16.28
CA ALA A 214 -14.10 6.58 15.35
C ALA A 214 -13.66 8.05 15.48
N SER A 215 -14.59 8.95 15.84
CA SER A 215 -14.25 10.37 16.07
C SER A 215 -13.46 10.64 17.37
N ASP A 216 -13.41 9.67 18.27
CA ASP A 216 -12.67 9.76 19.53
C ASP A 216 -11.23 9.22 19.41
N VAL A 217 -10.86 8.64 18.23
CA VAL A 217 -9.48 8.16 17.97
C VAL A 217 -8.54 9.36 17.91
N ASP A 218 -7.47 9.31 18.69
CA ASP A 218 -6.42 10.32 18.64
C ASP A 218 -5.64 10.20 17.33
N SER A 219 -5.51 11.28 16.59
CA SER A 219 -4.75 11.38 15.35
C SER A 219 -3.78 12.56 15.41
N THR A 220 -3.35 12.95 16.61
CA THR A 220 -2.51 14.13 16.83
C THR A 220 -1.16 13.95 16.14
N THR A 221 -0.51 12.80 16.31
CA THR A 221 0.79 12.51 15.72
C THR A 221 0.68 12.49 14.19
N LEU A 222 -0.29 11.78 13.65
CA LEU A 222 -0.52 11.72 12.20
C LEU A 222 -0.77 13.11 11.58
N ASN A 223 -1.62 13.91 12.21
CA ASN A 223 -1.95 15.25 11.71
C ASN A 223 -0.78 16.26 11.83
N SER A 224 0.17 16.03 12.72
CA SER A 224 1.35 16.87 12.91
C SER A 224 2.59 16.36 12.15
N SER A 225 2.53 15.18 11.56
CA SER A 225 3.62 14.59 10.77
C SER A 225 3.87 15.37 9.48
N PRO A 226 5.11 15.33 8.95
CA PRO A 226 5.40 15.83 7.61
C PRO A 226 4.42 15.25 6.58
N GLN A 227 4.04 16.04 5.59
CA GLN A 227 3.05 15.63 4.60
C GLN A 227 3.51 14.36 3.85
N PHE A 228 4.78 14.29 3.49
CA PHE A 228 5.38 13.13 2.84
C PHE A 228 5.13 11.84 3.64
N ILE A 229 5.42 11.83 4.94
CA ILE A 229 5.21 10.65 5.82
C ILE A 229 3.72 10.32 5.94
N ARG A 230 2.88 11.34 6.23
CA ARG A 230 1.44 11.14 6.38
C ARG A 230 0.79 10.57 5.13
N ASP A 231 1.07 11.16 3.97
CA ASP A 231 0.45 10.76 2.71
C ASP A 231 0.94 9.37 2.27
N SER A 232 2.21 9.00 2.61
CA SER A 232 2.74 7.65 2.40
C SER A 232 2.02 6.59 3.24
N LEU A 233 1.67 6.91 4.49
CA LEU A 233 0.91 5.99 5.35
C LEU A 233 -0.55 5.83 4.92
N ILE A 234 -1.15 6.86 4.33
CA ILE A 234 -2.56 6.86 3.92
C ILE A 234 -2.75 6.24 2.53
N PHE A 235 -1.75 6.36 1.65
CA PHE A 235 -1.83 5.93 0.25
C PHE A 235 -2.37 4.50 0.05
N PRO A 236 -1.90 3.47 0.75
CA PRO A 236 -2.37 2.10 0.53
C PRO A 236 -3.88 1.94 0.80
N TYR A 237 -4.42 2.72 1.72
CA TYR A 237 -5.84 2.69 2.08
C TYR A 237 -6.71 3.47 1.11
N ASP A 238 -6.35 4.74 0.80
CA ASP A 238 -7.17 5.62 -0.02
C ASP A 238 -7.10 5.24 -1.51
N ALA A 239 -5.91 5.25 -2.09
CA ALA A 239 -5.73 4.87 -3.50
C ALA A 239 -5.99 3.37 -3.72
N GLY A 240 -5.58 2.52 -2.76
CA GLY A 240 -5.84 1.10 -2.79
C GLY A 240 -7.33 0.77 -2.78
N LEU A 241 -8.15 1.47 -1.98
CA LEU A 241 -9.60 1.29 -2.00
C LEU A 241 -10.20 1.62 -3.38
N GLU A 242 -9.78 2.73 -4.00
CA GLU A 242 -10.24 3.08 -5.36
C GLU A 242 -9.81 2.04 -6.38
N PHE A 243 -8.59 1.53 -6.27
CA PHE A 243 -8.05 0.48 -7.11
C PHE A 243 -8.85 -0.83 -6.96
N ALA A 244 -9.01 -1.34 -5.75
CA ALA A 244 -9.77 -2.55 -5.46
C ALA A 244 -11.24 -2.44 -5.93
N GLN A 245 -11.89 -1.30 -5.69
CA GLN A 245 -13.24 -1.03 -6.20
C GLN A 245 -13.29 -0.97 -7.73
N SER A 246 -12.26 -0.43 -8.39
CA SER A 246 -12.19 -0.40 -9.86
C SER A 246 -12.08 -1.80 -10.44
N LEU A 247 -11.24 -2.65 -9.86
CA LEU A 247 -11.12 -4.05 -10.22
C LEU A 247 -12.44 -4.79 -10.03
N TYR A 248 -13.08 -4.61 -8.87
CA TYR A 248 -14.37 -5.23 -8.57
C TYR A 248 -15.45 -4.80 -9.58
N ARG A 249 -15.54 -3.51 -9.93
CA ARG A 249 -16.49 -3.04 -10.96
C ARG A 249 -16.20 -3.62 -12.35
N ALA A 250 -14.94 -3.94 -12.65
CA ALA A 250 -14.54 -4.52 -13.93
C ALA A 250 -14.85 -6.02 -14.08
N GLY A 251 -14.86 -6.79 -12.97
CA GLY A 251 -15.06 -8.24 -13.05
C GLY A 251 -15.31 -8.94 -11.72
N ASP A 252 -16.02 -8.27 -10.81
CA ASP A 252 -16.32 -8.77 -9.46
C ASP A 252 -15.05 -9.21 -8.70
N TRP A 253 -15.20 -10.00 -7.64
CA TRP A 253 -14.09 -10.55 -6.86
C TRP A 253 -13.07 -11.34 -7.71
N LYS A 254 -13.48 -11.84 -8.87
CA LYS A 254 -12.54 -12.51 -9.77
C LYS A 254 -11.44 -11.58 -10.26
N ALA A 255 -11.77 -10.33 -10.61
CA ALA A 255 -10.76 -9.38 -11.09
C ALA A 255 -9.82 -8.94 -9.95
N VAL A 256 -10.33 -8.80 -8.72
CA VAL A 256 -9.49 -8.55 -7.53
C VAL A 256 -8.56 -9.74 -7.28
N ASN A 257 -9.08 -10.96 -7.32
CA ASN A 257 -8.26 -12.17 -7.15
C ASN A 257 -7.19 -12.34 -8.24
N ASP A 258 -7.52 -11.99 -9.48
CA ASP A 258 -6.57 -12.04 -10.59
C ASP A 258 -5.39 -11.06 -10.37
N ALA A 259 -5.60 -9.95 -9.66
CA ALA A 259 -4.58 -8.95 -9.35
C ALA A 259 -3.54 -9.43 -8.32
N TYR A 260 -3.83 -10.46 -7.54
CA TYR A 260 -2.84 -11.13 -6.68
C TYR A 260 -1.94 -12.11 -7.42
N SER A 261 -2.23 -12.40 -8.70
CA SER A 261 -1.50 -13.41 -9.46
C SER A 261 -0.23 -12.83 -10.09
N ILE A 262 0.89 -13.54 -10.00
CA ILE A 262 2.19 -13.11 -10.56
C ILE A 262 2.13 -12.86 -12.08
N MET A 263 1.23 -13.49 -12.81
CA MET A 263 1.05 -13.31 -14.25
C MET A 263 -0.41 -13.57 -14.67
N PRO A 264 -1.12 -12.59 -15.20
CA PRO A 264 -0.75 -11.21 -15.57
C PRO A 264 -1.08 -10.14 -14.51
N GLY A 265 -1.17 -10.48 -13.22
CA GLY A 265 -2.01 -9.81 -12.25
C GLY A 265 -1.42 -8.71 -11.40
N LEU A 266 -0.18 -8.81 -10.88
CA LEU A 266 0.33 -7.83 -9.92
C LEU A 266 0.37 -6.42 -10.51
N PRO A 267 0.02 -5.35 -9.76
CA PRO A 267 0.30 -3.99 -10.19
C PRO A 267 1.80 -3.80 -10.37
N GLY A 268 2.19 -3.13 -11.45
CA GLY A 268 3.59 -2.93 -11.82
C GLY A 268 4.22 -1.71 -11.16
N SER A 269 3.40 -0.73 -10.77
CA SER A 269 3.82 0.55 -10.22
C SER A 269 2.70 1.18 -9.39
N THR A 270 3.04 2.17 -8.56
CA THR A 270 2.07 3.01 -7.85
C THR A 270 1.18 3.79 -8.80
N GLU A 271 1.65 4.16 -10.00
CA GLU A 271 0.86 4.78 -11.07
C GLU A 271 -0.39 3.97 -11.38
N GLN A 272 -0.25 2.63 -11.53
CA GLN A 272 -1.38 1.76 -11.85
C GLN A 272 -2.42 1.67 -10.72
N VAL A 273 -2.04 1.98 -9.49
CA VAL A 273 -2.93 2.06 -8.33
C VAL A 273 -3.61 3.43 -8.27
N ILE A 274 -2.85 4.51 -8.51
CA ILE A 274 -3.36 5.90 -8.56
C ILE A 274 -4.34 6.06 -9.72
N THR A 275 -4.01 5.49 -10.87
CA THR A 275 -4.81 5.56 -12.09
C THR A 275 -5.22 4.14 -12.53
N PRO A 276 -6.32 3.56 -11.96
CA PRO A 276 -6.70 2.17 -12.25
C PRO A 276 -7.01 1.87 -13.72
N SER A 277 -7.21 2.90 -14.57
CA SER A 277 -7.38 2.73 -16.01
C SER A 277 -6.09 2.28 -16.71
N ASP A 278 -4.95 2.52 -16.10
CA ASP A 278 -3.61 2.24 -16.64
C ASP A 278 -3.09 0.87 -16.18
N TYR A 279 -3.75 0.29 -15.18
CA TYR A 279 -3.45 -1.06 -14.73
C TYR A 279 -3.37 -2.07 -15.89
N GLN A 280 -2.21 -2.74 -16.03
CA GLN A 280 -1.85 -3.66 -17.09
C GLN A 280 -1.81 -3.06 -18.53
N ARG A 281 -1.90 -1.75 -18.67
CA ARG A 281 -1.87 -1.07 -19.98
C ARG A 281 -0.67 -0.16 -20.08
N ASP A 282 -0.43 0.62 -19.08
CA ASP A 282 0.80 1.37 -18.91
C ASP A 282 1.77 0.57 -18.05
N LEU A 283 2.92 0.23 -18.63
CA LEU A 283 3.92 -0.58 -17.95
C LEU A 283 5.16 0.27 -17.70
N PRO A 284 5.70 0.23 -16.48
CA PRO A 284 6.90 1.00 -16.15
C PRO A 284 8.04 0.78 -17.15
N ILE A 285 8.67 1.86 -17.56
CA ILE A 285 9.91 1.84 -18.33
C ILE A 285 11.05 1.43 -17.40
N GLU A 286 11.80 0.39 -17.77
CA GLU A 286 12.99 0.00 -17.02
C GLU A 286 14.12 0.99 -17.29
N VAL A 287 14.42 1.87 -16.34
CA VAL A 287 15.53 2.84 -16.42
C VAL A 287 16.80 2.18 -15.90
N LEU A 288 17.71 1.85 -16.84
CA LEU A 288 18.96 1.18 -16.51
C LEU A 288 20.07 2.20 -16.25
N ALA A 289 20.83 1.99 -15.18
CA ALA A 289 22.01 2.80 -14.86
C ALA A 289 23.13 1.94 -14.26
N GLU A 290 24.37 2.36 -14.49
CA GLU A 290 25.52 1.71 -13.86
C GLU A 290 25.70 2.25 -12.43
N THR A 291 25.95 1.36 -11.48
CA THR A 291 26.23 1.72 -10.09
C THR A 291 27.52 2.51 -9.99
N ILE A 292 27.45 3.70 -9.38
CA ILE A 292 28.60 4.55 -9.09
C ILE A 292 29.18 4.14 -7.73
N THR A 293 30.50 3.89 -7.67
CA THR A 293 31.17 3.64 -6.39
C THR A 293 31.64 4.96 -5.80
N LEU A 294 31.17 5.31 -4.62
CA LEU A 294 31.56 6.47 -3.85
C LEU A 294 32.55 6.06 -2.74
N SER A 295 33.67 6.79 -2.63
CA SER A 295 34.69 6.46 -1.62
C SER A 295 34.23 6.90 -0.23
N GLY A 296 34.03 5.97 0.68
CA GLY A 296 33.63 6.22 2.06
C GLY A 296 32.12 6.18 2.29
N TYR A 297 31.34 5.92 1.25
CA TYR A 297 29.90 5.72 1.30
C TYR A 297 29.57 4.29 0.92
N ASP A 298 28.66 3.68 1.61
CA ASP A 298 28.02 2.43 1.24
C ASP A 298 26.80 2.72 0.34
N LEU A 299 26.56 1.87 -0.64
CA LEU A 299 25.31 1.90 -1.40
C LEU A 299 24.24 1.21 -0.57
N GLU A 300 23.31 1.98 -0.01
CA GLU A 300 22.21 1.46 0.81
C GLU A 300 21.10 0.90 -0.05
N ARG A 301 20.79 1.61 -1.17
CA ARG A 301 19.63 1.21 -1.98
C ARG A 301 19.79 1.61 -3.44
N GLN A 302 19.30 0.73 -4.33
CA GLN A 302 19.00 1.02 -5.72
C GLN A 302 17.59 0.51 -6.02
N SER A 303 16.65 1.42 -6.27
CA SER A 303 15.24 1.07 -6.46
C SER A 303 14.53 2.07 -7.39
N VAL A 304 13.21 1.99 -7.44
CA VAL A 304 12.32 2.90 -8.17
C VAL A 304 11.59 3.80 -7.17
N TRP A 305 11.58 5.12 -7.45
CA TRP A 305 10.88 6.12 -6.63
C TRP A 305 9.38 6.12 -6.89
N GLY A 306 8.99 5.94 -8.15
CA GLY A 306 7.63 5.80 -8.61
C GLY A 306 6.82 7.09 -8.69
N GLU A 307 5.69 7.07 -9.40
CA GLU A 307 4.80 8.24 -9.53
C GLU A 307 4.35 8.76 -8.16
N PHE A 308 3.94 7.86 -7.27
CA PHE A 308 3.51 8.25 -5.93
C PHE A 308 4.62 8.95 -5.14
N GLY A 309 5.82 8.41 -5.17
CA GLY A 309 6.98 9.00 -4.50
C GLY A 309 7.29 10.41 -5.00
N PHE A 310 7.28 10.64 -6.32
CA PHE A 310 7.41 11.99 -6.89
C PHE A 310 6.28 12.90 -6.45
N ARG A 311 5.05 12.43 -6.50
CA ARG A 311 3.88 13.21 -6.14
C ARG A 311 3.99 13.74 -4.71
N VAL A 312 4.19 12.86 -3.73
CA VAL A 312 4.23 13.29 -2.32
C VAL A 312 5.47 14.14 -1.99
N MET A 313 6.61 13.87 -2.63
CA MET A 313 7.81 14.68 -2.52
C MET A 313 7.58 16.11 -3.02
N LEU A 314 7.00 16.26 -4.19
CA LEU A 314 6.73 17.56 -4.80
C LEU A 314 5.59 18.29 -4.09
N ASP A 315 4.54 17.59 -3.67
CA ASP A 315 3.38 18.16 -2.99
C ASP A 315 3.77 18.85 -1.68
N GLN A 316 4.66 18.25 -0.89
CA GLN A 316 5.11 18.82 0.37
C GLN A 316 5.79 20.18 0.19
N VAL A 317 6.54 20.37 -0.88
CA VAL A 317 7.39 21.55 -1.10
C VAL A 317 6.76 22.55 -2.06
N LEU A 318 6.15 22.10 -3.15
CA LEU A 318 5.61 22.94 -4.21
C LEU A 318 4.08 23.01 -4.20
N GLY A 319 3.42 22.16 -3.41
CA GLY A 319 1.98 22.05 -3.27
C GLY A 319 1.33 21.11 -4.28
N GLU A 320 0.22 20.50 -3.88
CA GLU A 320 -0.53 19.42 -4.54
C GLU A 320 -0.77 19.65 -6.06
N ALA A 321 -1.12 20.87 -6.47
CA ALA A 321 -1.38 21.16 -7.89
C ALA A 321 -0.13 21.01 -8.77
N THR A 322 1.07 21.25 -8.23
CA THR A 322 2.33 21.13 -8.95
C THR A 322 2.78 19.68 -8.98
N GLY A 323 2.74 19.00 -7.83
CA GLY A 323 3.13 17.60 -7.74
C GLY A 323 2.26 16.70 -8.61
N LEU A 324 0.93 16.91 -8.58
CA LEU A 324 0.00 16.17 -9.43
C LEU A 324 0.34 16.30 -10.93
N VAL A 325 0.60 17.51 -11.42
CA VAL A 325 0.88 17.75 -12.85
C VAL A 325 2.25 17.23 -13.25
N ALA A 326 3.26 17.35 -12.37
CA ALA A 326 4.62 16.94 -12.69
C ALA A 326 4.83 15.43 -12.60
N ALA A 327 4.10 14.74 -11.71
CA ALA A 327 4.18 13.29 -11.56
C ALA A 327 3.29 12.53 -12.57
N ASP A 328 2.19 13.15 -13.04
CA ASP A 328 1.34 12.61 -14.11
C ASP A 328 2.17 12.45 -15.40
N GLY A 329 2.21 11.26 -15.97
CA GLY A 329 3.09 10.92 -17.10
C GLY A 329 4.47 10.41 -16.68
N TRP A 330 4.57 9.84 -15.48
CA TRP A 330 5.73 9.07 -15.06
C TRP A 330 5.87 7.82 -15.91
N GLY A 331 6.94 7.74 -16.69
CA GLY A 331 7.22 6.55 -17.49
C GLY A 331 8.09 5.54 -16.75
N GLY A 332 9.03 6.02 -15.94
CA GLY A 332 9.90 5.16 -15.14
C GLY A 332 11.07 5.93 -14.53
N ASP A 333 11.68 5.33 -13.53
CA ASP A 333 12.89 5.89 -12.90
C ASP A 333 13.77 4.79 -12.30
N THR A 334 14.95 5.19 -11.88
CA THR A 334 15.80 4.46 -10.93
C THR A 334 16.53 5.45 -10.05
N TYR A 335 16.65 5.15 -8.76
CA TYR A 335 17.42 5.96 -7.85
C TYR A 335 18.48 5.14 -7.13
N PHE A 336 19.50 5.85 -6.66
CA PHE A 336 20.59 5.33 -5.83
C PHE A 336 20.68 6.17 -4.57
N GLN A 337 20.76 5.53 -3.43
CA GLN A 337 20.97 6.11 -2.12
C GLN A 337 22.29 5.61 -1.55
N TRP A 338 23.15 6.53 -1.16
CA TRP A 338 24.40 6.23 -0.47
C TRP A 338 24.42 6.89 0.91
N PHE A 339 25.06 6.24 1.86
CA PHE A 339 25.20 6.72 3.22
C PHE A 339 26.58 6.39 3.78
N ASP A 340 27.19 7.28 4.59
CA ASP A 340 28.51 7.07 5.22
C ASP A 340 28.44 6.89 6.75
N GLY A 341 27.24 6.84 7.30
CA GLY A 341 26.96 6.80 8.73
C GLY A 341 26.47 8.15 9.31
N ASP A 342 26.70 9.25 8.60
CA ASP A 342 26.26 10.60 8.98
C ASP A 342 25.62 11.36 7.81
N ASN A 343 26.17 11.23 6.58
CA ASN A 343 25.77 11.99 5.40
C ASN A 343 25.14 11.12 4.32
N ALA A 344 24.17 11.66 3.61
CA ALA A 344 23.50 11.01 2.48
C ALA A 344 23.98 11.57 1.13
N ALA A 345 23.85 10.75 0.10
CA ALA A 345 23.93 11.17 -1.29
C ALA A 345 22.84 10.43 -2.10
N PHE A 346 22.28 11.11 -3.07
CA PHE A 346 21.15 10.64 -3.86
C PHE A 346 21.35 10.96 -5.33
N LEU A 347 21.09 9.98 -6.19
CA LEU A 347 20.98 10.13 -7.64
C LEU A 347 19.65 9.52 -8.07
N LEU A 348 18.87 10.26 -8.81
CA LEU A 348 17.64 9.79 -9.43
C LEU A 348 17.72 10.06 -10.93
N LEU A 349 17.37 9.04 -11.72
CA LEU A 349 17.25 9.10 -13.18
C LEU A 349 15.80 8.83 -13.55
N TYR A 350 15.19 9.75 -14.27
CA TYR A 350 13.76 9.72 -14.62
C TYR A 350 13.57 9.74 -16.14
N GLU A 351 12.60 8.97 -16.63
CA GLU A 351 12.05 9.03 -17.98
C GLU A 351 10.55 9.32 -17.90
N GLY A 352 10.07 10.30 -18.66
CA GLY A 352 8.64 10.57 -18.80
C GLY A 352 8.06 9.80 -19.97
N ASP A 353 6.76 9.56 -19.97
CA ASP A 353 6.02 8.96 -21.09
C ASP A 353 6.17 9.73 -22.39
N THR A 354 6.29 11.04 -22.28
CA THR A 354 6.51 11.94 -23.41
C THR A 354 7.60 12.99 -23.11
N GLU A 355 8.11 13.63 -24.18
CA GLU A 355 9.04 14.77 -24.02
C GLU A 355 8.42 15.92 -23.18
N ARG A 356 7.11 16.07 -23.19
CA ARG A 356 6.42 17.08 -22.40
C ARG A 356 6.48 16.74 -20.91
N ASP A 357 6.23 15.51 -20.54
CA ASP A 357 6.22 15.05 -19.15
C ASP A 357 7.63 15.12 -18.55
N LEU A 358 8.65 14.79 -19.35
CA LEU A 358 10.06 15.01 -18.99
C LEU A 358 10.38 16.49 -18.68
N GLU A 359 9.88 17.44 -19.51
CA GLU A 359 10.10 18.88 -19.27
C GLU A 359 9.29 19.39 -18.08
N GLU A 360 8.06 18.91 -17.86
CA GLU A 360 7.23 19.26 -16.70
C GLU A 360 7.89 18.79 -15.39
N MET A 361 8.38 17.54 -15.33
CA MET A 361 9.11 17.01 -14.18
C MET A 361 10.42 17.78 -13.95
N LYS A 362 11.17 18.07 -15.01
CA LYS A 362 12.41 18.85 -14.90
C LYS A 362 12.17 20.24 -14.29
N ASP A 363 11.16 20.96 -14.77
CA ASP A 363 10.84 22.28 -14.25
C ASP A 363 10.45 22.20 -12.77
N ALA A 364 9.66 21.19 -12.37
CA ALA A 364 9.30 20.93 -11.00
C ALA A 364 10.51 20.60 -10.12
N LEU A 365 11.41 19.69 -10.57
CA LEU A 365 12.61 19.33 -9.81
C LEU A 365 13.61 20.48 -9.69
N VAL A 366 13.70 21.37 -10.68
CA VAL A 366 14.51 22.61 -10.57
C VAL A 366 13.93 23.55 -9.51
N ASP A 367 12.61 23.71 -9.44
CA ASP A 367 11.97 24.56 -8.43
C ASP A 367 12.01 23.92 -7.04
N TYR A 368 11.85 22.58 -6.97
CA TYR A 368 12.03 21.79 -5.76
C TYR A 368 13.44 21.95 -5.18
N ALA A 369 14.47 21.70 -6.00
CA ALA A 369 15.87 21.83 -5.61
C ALA A 369 16.19 23.19 -4.97
N ARG A 370 15.64 24.26 -5.52
CA ARG A 370 15.84 25.62 -4.98
C ARG A 370 15.13 25.90 -3.66
N THR A 371 14.10 25.11 -3.35
CA THR A 371 13.21 25.38 -2.22
C THR A 371 13.50 24.45 -1.04
N ALA A 372 13.81 23.18 -1.33
CA ALA A 372 13.92 22.12 -0.35
C ALA A 372 15.37 21.82 0.08
N VAL A 373 16.31 21.79 -0.88
CA VAL A 373 17.71 21.45 -0.60
C VAL A 373 18.45 22.66 -0.02
N ALA A 374 19.22 22.46 1.04
CA ALA A 374 19.94 23.53 1.72
C ALA A 374 21.02 24.15 0.81
N ASP A 375 21.31 25.48 1.01
CA ASP A 375 22.29 26.23 0.19
C ASP A 375 23.71 25.67 0.30
N GLU A 376 24.07 24.99 1.38
CA GLU A 376 25.37 24.36 1.62
C GLU A 376 25.53 23.00 0.94
N ASP A 377 24.45 22.33 0.59
CA ASP A 377 24.45 21.01 -0.01
C ASP A 377 24.64 21.08 -1.52
N PHE A 378 25.03 19.94 -2.09
CA PHE A 378 25.12 19.82 -3.54
C PHE A 378 23.76 19.46 -4.11
N VAL A 379 23.31 20.22 -5.11
CA VAL A 379 22.14 19.86 -5.91
C VAL A 379 22.39 20.14 -7.39
N TRP A 380 21.92 19.24 -8.24
CA TRP A 380 22.05 19.36 -9.67
C TRP A 380 20.91 18.66 -10.42
N VAL A 381 20.34 19.35 -11.40
CA VAL A 381 19.22 18.88 -12.23
C VAL A 381 19.52 19.15 -13.69
N GLU A 382 19.64 18.12 -14.51
CA GLU A 382 19.88 18.27 -15.95
C GLU A 382 19.36 17.07 -16.76
N VAL A 383 19.07 17.26 -18.05
CA VAL A 383 18.66 16.21 -18.97
C VAL A 383 19.84 15.71 -19.78
N PHE A 384 20.04 14.40 -19.81
CA PHE A 384 21.05 13.69 -20.63
C PHE A 384 20.39 12.58 -21.41
N ASP A 385 20.69 12.46 -22.68
CA ASP A 385 20.26 11.36 -23.52
C ASP A 385 18.77 10.96 -23.33
N ASN A 386 17.91 11.97 -23.11
CA ASN A 386 16.48 11.85 -22.88
C ASN A 386 16.09 11.31 -21.48
N GLN A 387 17.03 11.28 -20.54
CA GLN A 387 16.79 11.01 -19.12
C GLN A 387 17.03 12.28 -18.32
N LEU A 388 16.21 12.54 -17.31
CA LEU A 388 16.39 13.61 -16.36
C LEU A 388 17.16 13.07 -15.15
N ALA A 389 18.29 13.68 -14.83
CA ALA A 389 19.05 13.39 -13.64
C ALA A 389 18.83 14.45 -12.57
N PHE A 390 18.52 14.00 -11.34
CA PHE A 390 18.50 14.80 -10.13
C PHE A 390 19.52 14.23 -9.15
N ILE A 391 20.45 15.06 -8.69
CA ILE A 391 21.48 14.70 -7.70
C ILE A 391 21.34 15.61 -6.50
N ALA A 392 21.34 15.04 -5.30
CA ALA A 392 21.51 15.75 -4.04
C ALA A 392 22.58 15.07 -3.19
N ALA A 393 23.39 15.83 -2.45
CA ALA A 393 24.38 15.27 -1.54
C ALA A 393 24.75 16.29 -0.45
N ASP A 394 24.89 15.84 0.80
CA ASP A 394 25.33 16.66 1.93
C ASP A 394 26.75 17.21 1.69
N GLU A 395 27.59 16.46 1.00
CA GLU A 395 28.95 16.86 0.68
C GLU A 395 29.11 17.26 -0.80
N VAL A 396 29.47 18.51 -1.07
CA VAL A 396 29.70 19.01 -2.44
C VAL A 396 30.69 18.15 -3.25
N PRO A 397 31.82 17.64 -2.71
CA PRO A 397 32.74 16.79 -3.47
C PRO A 397 32.11 15.44 -3.89
N VAL A 398 31.17 14.92 -3.11
CA VAL A 398 30.45 13.67 -3.40
C VAL A 398 29.48 13.90 -4.57
N GLY A 399 28.66 14.95 -4.51
CA GLY A 399 27.78 15.34 -5.60
C GLY A 399 28.51 15.62 -6.92
N GLU A 400 29.65 16.30 -6.86
CA GLU A 400 30.52 16.52 -8.03
C GLU A 400 31.08 15.21 -8.61
N THR A 401 31.35 14.23 -7.76
CA THR A 401 31.80 12.89 -8.20
C THR A 401 30.68 12.16 -8.95
N ILE A 402 29.46 12.17 -8.40
CA ILE A 402 28.30 11.57 -9.06
C ILE A 402 28.06 12.25 -10.41
N ARG A 403 27.99 13.59 -10.44
CA ARG A 403 27.80 14.37 -11.67
C ARG A 403 28.88 14.05 -12.72
N SER A 404 30.13 13.96 -12.31
CA SER A 404 31.24 13.66 -13.23
C SER A 404 31.14 12.26 -13.82
N ALA A 405 30.69 11.27 -13.02
CA ALA A 405 30.48 9.92 -13.49
C ALA A 405 29.32 9.85 -14.51
N MET A 406 28.29 10.67 -14.35
CA MET A 406 27.17 10.78 -15.31
C MET A 406 27.56 11.43 -16.63
N GLN A 407 28.56 12.30 -16.63
CA GLN A 407 29.03 12.99 -17.85
C GLN A 407 30.09 12.21 -18.64
N GLY A 408 30.55 11.06 -18.14
CA GLY A 408 31.37 10.07 -18.82
C GLY A 408 32.81 10.39 -18.96
#